data_e74494b18b7c25d0e72e68e555a667dc
#
_entry.id   e74494b18b7c25d0e72e68e555a667dc
#
_cell.length_a   1.000
_cell.length_b   1.000
_cell.length_c   1.000
_cell.angle_alpha   90.00
_cell.angle_beta   90.00
_cell.angle_gamma   90.00
#
_symmetry.space_group_name_H-M   'P 1'
#
loop_
_entity.id
_entity.type
_entity.pdbx_description
1 polymer ?
#
loop_
_entity_poly.entity_id
_entity_poly.type
_entity_poly.pdbx_seq_one_letter_code
_entity_poly.pdbx_strand_id
1 'polypeptide(L)'
;MVNFYLFVNSLLSIKGLEILMKLFVVSLVLEKILNRFDMSKEINETIRKTNVHNKDGLYPMVKKLNTDYYNVIIPDGLSFEQVKKLEPILSTKLKRNVEIQNVNFKYSLTFSKEKVFEEIYPIELIKHNDKDLIFPIGYDIDHNLIWVNMSKNPNLLLSGLVNSGKSVCIHNIILQTLHNYNITFTLIDMKAGIELFSYANLQCVNDFVYEPKNVVPALLKVEKEINNRLIKIRDKGYKNTIEYNKHCKDKINYHLVIFEELMALGKQKEVMEILKRCLSISRATGIYFILTSQRFDITVLDGSIKANHDNRITFKVASEVDSRVILDQKGAELLTEKGRALYYNSGVITEVQTMYVDTEKLDGYLSEFPKKEIKKETKSIKSDENKNNLVNEGRLY
;
A
#
# COMPACT_ATOMS: atom_id res chain seq x y z
N MET A 1 -32.09 22.38 -37.29
CA MET A 1 -32.38 21.79 -38.60
C MET A 1 -31.41 22.23 -39.70
N VAL A 2 -31.04 23.49 -39.82
CA VAL A 2 -30.09 23.98 -40.84
C VAL A 2 -28.71 23.32 -40.79
N ASN A 3 -28.12 23.11 -39.58
CA ASN A 3 -26.83 22.47 -39.44
C ASN A 3 -26.80 20.97 -39.78
N PHE A 4 -27.94 20.29 -39.61
CA PHE A 4 -28.08 18.87 -40.02
C PHE A 4 -28.19 18.72 -41.52
N TYR A 5 -28.90 19.64 -42.18
CA TYR A 5 -29.01 19.66 -43.64
C TYR A 5 -27.70 19.97 -44.37
N LEU A 6 -26.88 20.90 -43.81
CA LEU A 6 -25.56 21.20 -44.29
C LEU A 6 -24.58 20.02 -44.09
N PHE A 7 -24.70 19.30 -43.00
CA PHE A 7 -23.90 18.10 -42.71
C PHE A 7 -24.23 16.96 -43.69
N VAL A 8 -25.52 16.72 -43.94
CA VAL A 8 -25.99 15.69 -44.90
C VAL A 8 -25.55 16.03 -46.32
N ASN A 9 -25.68 17.29 -46.75
CA ASN A 9 -25.23 17.73 -48.08
C ASN A 9 -23.70 17.69 -48.26
N SER A 10 -22.92 17.89 -47.20
CA SER A 10 -21.46 17.71 -47.26
C SER A 10 -21.06 16.24 -47.42
N LEU A 11 -21.83 15.32 -46.83
CA LEU A 11 -21.62 13.86 -46.97
C LEU A 11 -22.03 13.34 -48.36
N LEU A 12 -23.00 13.99 -49.01
CA LEU A 12 -23.46 13.65 -50.37
C LEU A 12 -22.64 14.33 -51.48
N SER A 13 -21.68 15.19 -51.14
CA SER A 13 -20.72 15.73 -52.10
C SER A 13 -19.77 14.64 -52.60
N ILE A 14 -19.25 14.81 -53.82
CA ILE A 14 -18.27 13.86 -54.41
C ILE A 14 -17.08 13.61 -53.44
N LYS A 15 -16.62 14.65 -52.74
CA LYS A 15 -15.59 14.52 -51.68
C LYS A 15 -16.06 13.74 -50.44
N GLY A 16 -17.32 13.93 -50.04
CA GLY A 16 -17.93 13.17 -48.95
C GLY A 16 -18.08 11.69 -49.26
N LEU A 17 -18.44 11.36 -50.51
CA LEU A 17 -18.53 9.98 -51.00
C LEU A 17 -17.14 9.31 -51.03
N GLU A 18 -16.15 10.06 -51.43
CA GLU A 18 -14.75 9.58 -51.45
C GLU A 18 -14.19 9.30 -50.05
N ILE A 19 -14.53 10.14 -49.05
CA ILE A 19 -14.17 9.92 -47.66
C ILE A 19 -14.93 8.71 -47.13
N LEU A 20 -16.21 8.55 -47.39
CA LEU A 20 -16.99 7.37 -46.98
C LEU A 20 -16.46 6.07 -47.61
N MET A 21 -16.04 6.10 -48.89
CA MET A 21 -15.42 4.95 -49.54
C MET A 21 -14.06 4.62 -48.91
N LYS A 22 -13.27 5.61 -48.55
CA LYS A 22 -11.99 5.40 -47.85
C LYS A 22 -12.21 4.82 -46.46
N LEU A 23 -13.17 5.32 -45.71
CA LEU A 23 -13.55 4.77 -44.40
C LEU A 23 -14.07 3.34 -44.49
N PHE A 24 -14.89 3.04 -45.52
CA PHE A 24 -15.40 1.69 -45.78
C PHE A 24 -14.25 0.72 -46.17
N VAL A 25 -13.33 1.13 -47.00
CA VAL A 25 -12.14 0.31 -47.33
C VAL A 25 -11.24 0.09 -46.09
N VAL A 26 -11.02 1.12 -45.28
CA VAL A 26 -10.29 1.00 -44.00
C VAL A 26 -11.03 0.05 -43.04
N SER A 27 -12.37 0.11 -42.98
CA SER A 27 -13.18 -0.82 -42.18
C SER A 27 -13.03 -2.27 -42.66
N LEU A 28 -13.08 -2.50 -43.98
CA LEU A 28 -12.87 -3.84 -44.59
C LEU A 28 -11.44 -4.38 -44.34
N VAL A 29 -10.44 -3.50 -44.41
CA VAL A 29 -9.04 -3.87 -44.15
C VAL A 29 -8.86 -4.17 -42.64
N LEU A 30 -9.45 -3.36 -41.75
CA LEU A 30 -9.48 -3.62 -40.30
C LEU A 30 -10.21 -4.92 -39.98
N GLU A 31 -11.34 -5.19 -40.60
CA GLU A 31 -12.07 -6.44 -40.44
C GLU A 31 -11.27 -7.66 -40.91
N LYS A 32 -10.56 -7.57 -42.04
CA LYS A 32 -9.62 -8.59 -42.51
C LYS A 32 -8.42 -8.78 -41.58
N ILE A 33 -7.89 -7.70 -41.02
CA ILE A 33 -6.80 -7.75 -40.04
C ILE A 33 -7.31 -8.38 -38.74
N LEU A 34 -8.49 -8.01 -38.25
CA LEU A 34 -9.13 -8.56 -37.05
C LEU A 34 -9.46 -10.06 -37.22
N ASN A 35 -9.93 -10.47 -38.43
CA ASN A 35 -10.18 -11.88 -38.73
C ASN A 35 -8.89 -12.72 -38.88
N ARG A 36 -7.74 -12.10 -39.15
CA ARG A 36 -6.41 -12.76 -39.15
C ARG A 36 -5.99 -13.22 -37.76
N PHE A 37 -6.63 -12.72 -36.70
CA PHE A 37 -6.38 -13.06 -35.29
C PHE A 37 -7.48 -13.97 -34.70
N ASP A 38 -8.15 -14.80 -35.52
CA ASP A 38 -9.03 -15.82 -34.99
C ASP A 38 -8.23 -17.02 -34.49
N MET A 39 -8.07 -17.13 -33.17
CA MET A 39 -7.36 -18.20 -32.50
C MET A 39 -8.22 -19.43 -32.26
N SER A 40 -9.52 -19.45 -32.64
CA SER A 40 -10.44 -20.58 -32.38
C SER A 40 -9.87 -21.92 -32.86
N LYS A 41 -9.23 -21.93 -34.01
CA LYS A 41 -8.64 -23.15 -34.59
C LYS A 41 -7.50 -23.68 -33.72
N GLU A 42 -6.57 -22.81 -33.34
CA GLU A 42 -5.42 -23.16 -32.51
C GLU A 42 -5.85 -23.61 -31.09
N ILE A 43 -6.83 -22.89 -30.50
CA ILE A 43 -7.41 -23.24 -29.21
C ILE A 43 -8.05 -24.64 -29.28
N ASN A 44 -8.91 -24.89 -30.29
CA ASN A 44 -9.59 -26.16 -30.44
C ASN A 44 -8.62 -27.33 -30.74
N GLU A 45 -7.56 -27.10 -31.51
CA GLU A 45 -6.50 -28.09 -31.73
C GLU A 45 -5.74 -28.39 -30.44
N THR A 46 -5.51 -27.39 -29.61
CA THR A 46 -4.87 -27.57 -28.30
C THR A 46 -5.75 -28.35 -27.35
N ILE A 47 -7.06 -28.01 -27.27
CA ILE A 47 -8.03 -28.73 -26.45
C ILE A 47 -8.09 -30.21 -26.81
N ARG A 48 -8.12 -30.57 -28.11
CA ARG A 48 -8.14 -31.95 -28.58
C ARG A 48 -6.93 -32.78 -28.20
N LYS A 49 -5.83 -32.15 -27.83
CA LYS A 49 -4.60 -32.81 -27.34
C LYS A 49 -4.61 -33.01 -25.81
N THR A 50 -5.64 -32.57 -25.13
CA THR A 50 -5.81 -32.77 -23.68
C THR A 50 -6.69 -34.01 -23.39
N ASN A 51 -6.72 -34.37 -22.12
CA ASN A 51 -7.64 -35.46 -21.65
C ASN A 51 -8.98 -34.87 -21.14
N VAL A 52 -9.35 -33.66 -21.55
CA VAL A 52 -10.60 -33.01 -21.13
C VAL A 52 -11.66 -33.24 -22.19
N HIS A 53 -12.30 -34.41 -22.11
CA HIS A 53 -13.41 -34.82 -22.98
C HIS A 53 -14.47 -35.57 -22.16
N ASN A 54 -15.68 -35.69 -22.67
CA ASN A 54 -16.73 -36.47 -22.05
C ASN A 54 -16.52 -38.03 -22.28
N LYS A 55 -17.43 -38.84 -21.78
CA LYS A 55 -17.37 -40.31 -21.94
C LYS A 55 -17.44 -40.76 -23.40
N ASP A 56 -18.02 -39.97 -24.27
CA ASP A 56 -18.17 -40.22 -25.71
C ASP A 56 -16.99 -39.68 -26.53
N GLY A 57 -15.94 -39.17 -25.88
CA GLY A 57 -14.75 -38.59 -26.54
C GLY A 57 -14.98 -37.22 -27.15
N LEU A 58 -16.07 -36.50 -26.76
CA LEU A 58 -16.35 -35.14 -27.25
C LEU A 58 -15.60 -34.10 -26.40
N TYR A 59 -14.92 -33.21 -27.08
CA TYR A 59 -14.14 -32.12 -26.47
C TYR A 59 -14.93 -30.81 -26.39
N PRO A 60 -14.65 -29.92 -25.42
CA PRO A 60 -15.12 -28.54 -25.45
C PRO A 60 -14.72 -27.87 -26.77
N MET A 61 -15.61 -27.05 -27.32
CA MET A 61 -15.34 -26.28 -28.52
C MET A 61 -15.39 -24.79 -28.25
N VAL A 62 -14.48 -24.07 -28.85
CA VAL A 62 -14.38 -22.60 -28.74
C VAL A 62 -14.69 -21.95 -30.07
N LYS A 63 -15.63 -21.00 -30.06
CA LYS A 63 -16.02 -20.18 -31.23
C LYS A 63 -15.81 -18.71 -30.92
N LYS A 64 -15.17 -17.98 -31.81
CA LYS A 64 -14.95 -16.53 -31.68
C LYS A 64 -16.29 -15.79 -31.68
N LEU A 65 -16.47 -14.88 -30.72
CA LEU A 65 -17.60 -13.94 -30.67
C LEU A 65 -17.17 -12.54 -31.11
N ASN A 66 -16.03 -12.06 -30.59
CA ASN A 66 -15.42 -10.79 -30.97
C ASN A 66 -13.89 -10.86 -30.76
N THR A 67 -13.19 -9.74 -30.75
CA THR A 67 -11.72 -9.68 -30.77
C THR A 67 -11.06 -10.46 -29.64
N ASP A 68 -11.62 -10.41 -28.42
CA ASP A 68 -11.02 -11.01 -27.23
C ASP A 68 -11.96 -11.98 -26.49
N TYR A 69 -13.18 -12.20 -27.06
CA TYR A 69 -14.19 -13.06 -26.46
C TYR A 69 -14.50 -14.26 -27.35
N TYR A 70 -14.47 -15.43 -26.75
CA TYR A 70 -14.81 -16.69 -27.37
C TYR A 70 -15.91 -17.39 -26.57
N ASN A 71 -16.93 -17.90 -27.26
CA ASN A 71 -17.93 -18.75 -26.64
C ASN A 71 -17.35 -20.18 -26.47
N VAL A 72 -17.49 -20.73 -25.27
CA VAL A 72 -17.09 -22.12 -24.98
C VAL A 72 -18.34 -22.99 -24.96
N ILE A 73 -18.38 -23.96 -25.85
CA ILE A 73 -19.46 -24.96 -25.94
C ILE A 73 -18.95 -26.20 -25.19
N ILE A 74 -19.63 -26.52 -24.09
CA ILE A 74 -19.28 -27.67 -23.25
C ILE A 74 -20.20 -28.82 -23.65
N PRO A 75 -19.67 -30.00 -24.05
CA PRO A 75 -20.49 -31.15 -24.36
C PRO A 75 -21.10 -31.75 -23.08
N ASP A 76 -22.29 -32.40 -23.24
CA ASP A 76 -22.97 -33.06 -22.14
C ASP A 76 -22.05 -34.04 -21.41
N GLY A 77 -22.14 -34.07 -20.08
CA GLY A 77 -21.34 -34.95 -19.25
C GLY A 77 -19.97 -34.41 -18.84
N LEU A 78 -19.59 -33.18 -19.27
CA LEU A 78 -18.44 -32.45 -18.72
C LEU A 78 -18.91 -31.37 -17.76
N SER A 79 -18.24 -31.29 -16.60
CA SER A 79 -18.46 -30.20 -15.63
C SER A 79 -17.67 -28.97 -16.00
N PHE A 80 -18.12 -27.80 -15.56
CA PHE A 80 -17.37 -26.53 -15.72
C PHE A 80 -15.98 -26.60 -15.09
N GLU A 81 -15.84 -27.24 -13.91
CA GLU A 81 -14.57 -27.43 -13.23
C GLU A 81 -13.56 -28.26 -14.04
N GLN A 82 -14.05 -29.24 -14.81
CA GLN A 82 -13.19 -30.01 -15.70
C GLN A 82 -12.71 -29.15 -16.88
N VAL A 83 -13.57 -28.31 -17.43
CA VAL A 83 -13.23 -27.37 -18.52
C VAL A 83 -12.28 -26.29 -18.06
N LYS A 84 -12.42 -25.82 -16.82
CA LYS A 84 -11.55 -24.81 -16.22
C LYS A 84 -10.09 -25.27 -16.12
N LYS A 85 -9.84 -26.57 -16.04
CA LYS A 85 -8.48 -27.14 -16.09
C LYS A 85 -7.74 -26.87 -17.41
N LEU A 86 -8.43 -26.41 -18.44
CA LEU A 86 -7.82 -25.98 -19.70
C LEU A 86 -7.10 -24.63 -19.61
N GLU A 87 -7.47 -23.77 -18.65
CA GLU A 87 -6.87 -22.41 -18.51
C GLU A 87 -5.34 -22.44 -18.48
N PRO A 88 -4.66 -23.18 -17.57
CA PRO A 88 -3.20 -23.20 -17.52
C PRO A 88 -2.56 -23.81 -18.78
N ILE A 89 -3.21 -24.81 -19.39
CA ILE A 89 -2.72 -25.47 -20.60
C ILE A 89 -2.76 -24.50 -21.79
N LEU A 90 -3.91 -23.82 -21.95
CA LEU A 90 -4.12 -22.84 -23.01
C LEU A 90 -3.23 -21.61 -22.79
N SER A 91 -3.10 -21.13 -21.56
CA SER A 91 -2.24 -19.99 -21.24
C SER A 91 -0.78 -20.24 -21.60
N THR A 92 -0.26 -21.42 -21.25
CA THR A 92 1.10 -21.83 -21.58
C THR A 92 1.31 -21.94 -23.11
N LYS A 93 0.35 -22.57 -23.80
CA LYS A 93 0.47 -22.81 -25.24
C LYS A 93 0.35 -21.54 -26.05
N LEU A 94 -0.59 -20.66 -25.69
CA LEU A 94 -0.89 -19.43 -26.43
C LEU A 94 -0.03 -18.25 -25.97
N LYS A 95 0.78 -18.42 -24.90
CA LYS A 95 1.57 -17.35 -24.27
C LYS A 95 0.70 -16.13 -23.92
N ARG A 96 -0.52 -16.37 -23.46
CA ARG A 96 -1.51 -15.37 -23.06
C ARG A 96 -2.27 -15.89 -21.86
N ASN A 97 -2.64 -15.02 -20.95
CA ASN A 97 -3.49 -15.42 -19.85
C ASN A 97 -4.90 -15.71 -20.38
N VAL A 98 -5.36 -16.95 -20.17
CA VAL A 98 -6.67 -17.44 -20.60
C VAL A 98 -7.54 -17.63 -19.38
N GLU A 99 -8.73 -17.04 -19.40
CA GLU A 99 -9.74 -17.17 -18.35
C GLU A 99 -11.03 -17.72 -18.94
N ILE A 100 -11.59 -18.76 -18.31
CA ILE A 100 -12.86 -19.38 -18.70
C ILE A 100 -13.88 -19.04 -17.61
N GLN A 101 -14.91 -18.29 -17.98
CA GLN A 101 -15.96 -17.84 -17.07
C GLN A 101 -17.32 -18.49 -17.38
N ASN A 102 -18.13 -18.66 -16.33
CA ASN A 102 -19.52 -19.05 -16.44
C ASN A 102 -20.39 -17.92 -15.88
N VAL A 103 -21.15 -17.28 -16.76
CA VAL A 103 -22.12 -16.25 -16.37
C VAL A 103 -23.49 -16.69 -16.87
N ASN A 104 -24.40 -17.04 -15.96
CA ASN A 104 -25.77 -17.46 -16.28
C ASN A 104 -25.81 -18.60 -17.31
N PHE A 105 -25.04 -19.66 -17.08
CA PHE A 105 -24.90 -20.84 -17.96
C PHE A 105 -24.36 -20.55 -19.37
N LYS A 106 -23.80 -19.35 -19.58
CA LYS A 106 -23.02 -19.01 -20.77
C LYS A 106 -21.55 -19.11 -20.43
N TYR A 107 -20.85 -19.93 -21.18
CA TYR A 107 -19.41 -20.13 -20.97
C TYR A 107 -18.63 -19.31 -21.97
N SER A 108 -17.70 -18.51 -21.48
CA SER A 108 -16.84 -17.67 -22.30
C SER A 108 -15.36 -17.90 -21.95
N LEU A 109 -14.52 -17.88 -22.99
CA LEU A 109 -13.08 -17.81 -22.88
C LEU A 109 -12.65 -16.43 -23.28
N THR A 110 -11.91 -15.79 -22.43
CA THR A 110 -11.33 -14.45 -22.65
C THR A 110 -9.84 -14.51 -22.56
N PHE A 111 -9.19 -13.69 -23.37
CA PHE A 111 -7.77 -13.38 -23.13
C PHE A 111 -7.72 -12.16 -22.24
N SER A 112 -7.31 -12.34 -21.01
CA SER A 112 -6.94 -11.19 -20.22
C SER A 112 -5.55 -10.72 -20.66
N LYS A 113 -5.33 -9.40 -20.68
CA LYS A 113 -3.97 -8.88 -20.68
C LYS A 113 -3.28 -9.53 -19.49
N GLU A 114 -2.02 -9.93 -19.66
CA GLU A 114 -1.21 -10.35 -18.55
C GLU A 114 -1.33 -9.27 -17.48
N LYS A 115 -1.93 -9.63 -16.34
CA LYS A 115 -2.06 -8.70 -15.22
C LYS A 115 -0.66 -8.49 -14.70
N VAL A 116 -0.07 -7.37 -15.01
CA VAL A 116 1.28 -7.01 -14.57
C VAL A 116 1.15 -5.74 -13.74
N PHE A 117 1.82 -5.73 -12.63
CA PHE A 117 2.00 -4.46 -11.93
C PHE A 117 2.82 -3.50 -12.76
N GLU A 118 2.55 -2.23 -12.68
CA GLU A 118 3.48 -1.24 -13.18
C GLU A 118 4.79 -1.30 -12.37
N GLU A 119 5.90 -0.98 -13.01
CA GLU A 119 7.20 -1.00 -12.35
C GLU A 119 7.27 0.01 -11.19
N ILE A 120 6.69 1.18 -11.39
CA ILE A 120 6.64 2.26 -10.39
C ILE A 120 5.28 2.93 -10.43
N TYR A 121 4.66 3.08 -9.26
CA TYR A 121 3.52 3.95 -9.01
C TYR A 121 4.01 5.18 -8.23
N PRO A 122 4.23 6.34 -8.86
CA PRO A 122 4.61 7.56 -8.14
C PRO A 122 3.57 7.92 -7.08
N ILE A 123 4.02 8.54 -5.98
CA ILE A 123 3.08 9.01 -4.97
C ILE A 123 2.09 10.02 -5.57
N GLU A 124 0.83 9.77 -5.30
CA GLU A 124 -0.27 10.68 -5.56
C GLU A 124 -0.96 10.95 -4.22
N LEU A 125 -1.02 12.23 -3.80
CA LEU A 125 -1.69 12.63 -2.57
C LEU A 125 -3.20 12.64 -2.82
N ILE A 126 -3.85 11.55 -2.41
CA ILE A 126 -5.26 11.31 -2.71
C ILE A 126 -6.12 11.95 -1.63
N LYS A 127 -6.87 12.98 -2.01
CA LYS A 127 -7.79 13.68 -1.11
C LYS A 127 -9.07 12.89 -0.93
N HIS A 128 -9.50 12.74 0.32
CA HIS A 128 -10.77 12.13 0.68
C HIS A 128 -11.39 12.81 1.91
N ASN A 129 -12.68 12.56 2.15
CA ASN A 129 -13.42 13.17 3.26
C ASN A 129 -13.84 12.13 4.31
N ASP A 130 -13.13 11.01 4.37
CA ASP A 130 -13.43 9.97 5.35
C ASP A 130 -13.11 10.44 6.77
N LYS A 131 -13.98 10.07 7.72
CA LYS A 131 -13.77 10.40 9.15
C LYS A 131 -12.90 9.38 9.85
N ASP A 132 -12.84 8.17 9.31
CA ASP A 132 -11.93 7.12 9.75
C ASP A 132 -10.50 7.47 9.33
N LEU A 133 -9.50 7.09 10.11
CA LEU A 133 -8.11 7.21 9.70
C LEU A 133 -7.83 6.13 8.65
N ILE A 134 -7.88 6.53 7.40
CA ILE A 134 -7.56 5.69 6.24
C ILE A 134 -6.49 6.35 5.38
N PHE A 135 -5.72 5.54 4.70
CA PHE A 135 -4.74 6.02 3.73
C PHE A 135 -4.45 4.95 2.68
N PRO A 136 -4.16 5.36 1.43
CA PRO A 136 -3.78 4.44 0.38
C PRO A 136 -2.31 4.05 0.52
N ILE A 137 -1.98 2.79 0.19
CA ILE A 137 -0.61 2.28 0.25
C ILE A 137 -0.04 1.94 -1.12
N GLY A 138 -0.88 1.69 -2.11
CA GLY A 138 -0.46 1.28 -3.44
C GLY A 138 -1.60 0.63 -4.22
N TYR A 139 -1.25 -0.18 -5.19
CA TYR A 139 -2.21 -0.80 -6.11
C TYR A 139 -2.04 -2.32 -6.10
N ASP A 140 -3.17 -3.04 -6.26
CA ASP A 140 -3.13 -4.48 -6.52
C ASP A 140 -2.81 -4.77 -8.01
N ILE A 141 -2.78 -6.05 -8.38
CA ILE A 141 -2.50 -6.47 -9.76
C ILE A 141 -3.60 -6.07 -10.76
N ASP A 142 -4.78 -5.76 -10.27
CA ASP A 142 -5.91 -5.25 -11.07
C ASP A 142 -5.93 -3.72 -11.15
N HIS A 143 -4.86 -3.07 -10.67
CA HIS A 143 -4.73 -1.61 -10.56
C HIS A 143 -5.79 -0.96 -9.66
N ASN A 144 -6.38 -1.71 -8.73
CA ASN A 144 -7.25 -1.15 -7.70
C ASN A 144 -6.40 -0.56 -6.58
N LEU A 145 -6.80 0.62 -6.12
CA LEU A 145 -6.13 1.30 -5.01
C LEU A 145 -6.41 0.57 -3.70
N ILE A 146 -5.36 0.20 -2.99
CA ILE A 146 -5.44 -0.53 -1.71
C ILE A 146 -5.34 0.44 -0.54
N TRP A 147 -6.34 0.37 0.33
CA TRP A 147 -6.49 1.24 1.49
C TRP A 147 -6.25 0.50 2.80
N VAL A 148 -5.53 1.14 3.70
CA VAL A 148 -5.41 0.72 5.11
C VAL A 148 -6.40 1.54 5.92
N ASN A 149 -7.20 0.88 6.76
CA ASN A 149 -8.12 1.54 7.69
C ASN A 149 -7.69 1.26 9.14
N MET A 150 -7.01 2.24 9.75
CA MET A 150 -6.53 2.16 11.13
C MET A 150 -7.66 2.28 12.16
N SER A 151 -8.80 2.85 11.78
CA SER A 151 -9.96 2.98 12.67
C SER A 151 -10.71 1.67 12.83
N LYS A 152 -10.76 0.84 11.79
CA LYS A 152 -11.36 -0.52 11.85
C LYS A 152 -10.39 -1.53 12.44
N ASN A 153 -9.21 -1.62 11.85
CA ASN A 153 -8.14 -2.52 12.24
C ASN A 153 -6.98 -1.66 12.76
N PRO A 154 -6.93 -1.39 14.08
CA PRO A 154 -5.93 -0.52 14.66
C PRO A 154 -4.54 -1.12 14.54
N ASN A 155 -3.57 -0.22 14.51
CA ASN A 155 -2.14 -0.50 14.43
C ASN A 155 -1.72 -1.19 13.13
N LEU A 156 -0.46 -1.06 12.79
CA LEU A 156 0.13 -1.59 11.58
C LEU A 156 1.52 -2.17 11.88
N LEU A 157 1.76 -3.41 11.45
CA LEU A 157 3.10 -3.96 11.36
C LEU A 157 3.65 -3.76 9.95
N LEU A 158 4.89 -3.33 9.86
CA LEU A 158 5.59 -3.11 8.60
C LEU A 158 6.96 -3.79 8.65
N SER A 159 7.20 -4.76 7.79
CA SER A 159 8.45 -5.51 7.76
C SER A 159 9.04 -5.60 6.37
N GLY A 160 10.36 -5.78 6.30
CA GLY A 160 11.08 -6.04 5.05
C GLY A 160 12.56 -5.73 5.14
N LEU A 161 13.33 -6.42 4.32
CA LEU A 161 14.78 -6.23 4.20
C LEU A 161 15.14 -4.79 3.81
N VAL A 162 16.41 -4.46 3.97
CA VAL A 162 16.97 -3.20 3.46
C VAL A 162 16.69 -3.09 1.97
N ASN A 163 16.36 -1.90 1.49
CA ASN A 163 16.02 -1.59 0.08
C ASN A 163 14.78 -2.31 -0.48
N SER A 164 13.94 -2.92 0.35
CA SER A 164 12.71 -3.56 -0.11
C SER A 164 11.54 -2.60 -0.40
N GLY A 165 11.62 -1.34 0.06
CA GLY A 165 10.57 -0.32 -0.08
C GLY A 165 9.91 0.09 1.24
N LYS A 166 10.31 -0.52 2.38
CA LYS A 166 9.73 -0.26 3.70
C LYS A 166 9.73 1.22 4.10
N SER A 167 10.87 1.90 4.06
CA SER A 167 11.00 3.33 4.43
C SER A 167 10.17 4.23 3.48
N VAL A 168 10.18 3.92 2.19
CA VAL A 168 9.36 4.63 1.19
C VAL A 168 7.86 4.51 1.50
N CYS A 169 7.40 3.33 1.93
CA CYS A 169 6.01 3.13 2.37
C CYS A 169 5.67 3.94 3.63
N ILE A 170 6.60 4.07 4.59
CA ILE A 170 6.41 4.93 5.77
C ILE A 170 6.25 6.40 5.35
N HIS A 171 7.07 6.88 4.44
CA HIS A 171 6.95 8.25 3.90
C HIS A 171 5.60 8.44 3.21
N ASN A 172 5.14 7.48 2.39
CA ASN A 172 3.81 7.53 1.80
C ASN A 172 2.72 7.65 2.88
N ILE A 173 2.75 6.82 3.92
CA ILE A 173 1.76 6.84 5.00
C ILE A 173 1.74 8.21 5.71
N ILE A 174 2.91 8.74 6.06
CA ILE A 174 3.00 10.05 6.73
C ILE A 174 2.44 11.15 5.83
N LEU A 175 2.83 11.21 4.55
CA LEU A 175 2.38 12.23 3.61
C LEU A 175 0.87 12.15 3.36
N GLN A 176 0.31 10.95 3.13
CA GLN A 176 -1.13 10.75 2.94
C GLN A 176 -1.94 11.18 4.17
N THR A 177 -1.44 10.88 5.37
CA THR A 177 -2.12 11.26 6.61
C THR A 177 -2.01 12.75 6.90
N LEU A 178 -0.88 13.38 6.63
CA LEU A 178 -0.70 14.83 6.73
C LEU A 178 -1.62 15.58 5.76
N HIS A 179 -1.78 15.07 4.55
CA HIS A 179 -2.61 15.69 3.52
C HIS A 179 -4.11 15.69 3.86
N ASN A 180 -4.59 14.66 4.56
CA ASN A 180 -6.01 14.43 4.75
C ASN A 180 -6.51 14.75 6.16
N TYR A 181 -5.63 14.82 7.17
CA TYR A 181 -6.07 14.91 8.56
C TYR A 181 -5.31 15.98 9.34
N ASN A 182 -6.00 16.60 10.30
CA ASN A 182 -5.32 17.28 11.40
C ASN A 182 -4.81 16.19 12.38
N ILE A 183 -3.57 15.78 12.19
CA ILE A 183 -2.96 14.65 12.87
C ILE A 183 -1.69 15.05 13.58
N THR A 184 -1.33 14.36 14.66
CA THR A 184 -0.06 14.55 15.35
C THR A 184 0.75 13.27 15.36
N PHE A 185 2.06 13.37 15.60
CA PHE A 185 2.99 12.25 15.55
C PHE A 185 3.90 12.20 16.77
N THR A 186 4.22 10.99 17.20
CA THR A 186 5.42 10.65 17.96
C THR A 186 6.27 9.74 17.08
N LEU A 187 7.46 10.21 16.71
CA LEU A 187 8.37 9.49 15.82
C LEU A 187 9.55 8.96 16.63
N ILE A 188 9.73 7.64 16.60
CA ILE A 188 10.80 6.93 17.32
C ILE A 188 11.63 6.22 16.28
N ASP A 189 12.82 6.76 15.97
CA ASP A 189 13.70 6.30 14.90
C ASP A 189 15.01 5.76 15.46
N MET A 190 15.08 4.44 15.64
CA MET A 190 16.25 3.76 16.21
C MET A 190 17.38 3.53 15.19
N LYS A 191 17.29 4.08 14.00
CA LYS A 191 18.38 4.20 13.02
C LYS A 191 19.10 5.55 13.12
N ALA A 192 19.41 5.98 14.34
CA ALA A 192 20.04 7.27 14.63
C ALA A 192 19.24 8.49 14.13
N GLY A 193 17.92 8.35 13.92
CA GLY A 193 17.03 9.42 13.49
C GLY A 193 17.13 9.79 12.02
N ILE A 194 17.83 9.03 11.18
CA ILE A 194 18.13 9.39 9.80
C ILE A 194 16.88 9.24 8.90
N GLU A 195 16.11 8.19 9.09
CA GLU A 195 14.97 7.86 8.22
C GLU A 195 13.82 8.88 8.35
N LEU A 196 13.55 9.37 9.57
CA LEU A 196 12.42 10.25 9.84
C LEU A 196 12.81 11.70 10.15
N PHE A 197 14.07 12.08 9.96
CA PHE A 197 14.61 13.40 10.31
C PHE A 197 13.87 14.56 9.64
N SER A 198 13.49 14.41 8.37
CA SER A 198 12.81 15.46 7.61
C SER A 198 11.50 15.92 8.26
N TYR A 199 10.88 15.08 9.08
CA TYR A 199 9.63 15.39 9.78
C TYR A 199 9.85 16.04 11.17
N ALA A 200 11.05 15.96 11.74
CA ALA A 200 11.33 16.33 13.14
C ALA A 200 10.89 17.74 13.52
N ASN A 201 11.00 18.67 12.56
CA ASN A 201 10.70 20.09 12.76
C ASN A 201 9.25 20.49 12.43
N LEU A 202 8.38 19.56 12.05
CA LEU A 202 6.97 19.85 11.81
C LEU A 202 6.25 20.12 13.15
N GLN A 203 5.33 21.10 13.18
CA GLN A 203 4.56 21.42 14.40
C GLN A 203 3.71 20.26 14.87
N CYS A 204 3.23 19.41 13.96
CA CYS A 204 2.44 18.24 14.27
C CYS A 204 3.24 17.07 14.87
N VAL A 205 4.57 17.12 14.90
CA VAL A 205 5.41 16.11 15.55
C VAL A 205 5.64 16.52 17.01
N ASN A 206 4.97 15.80 17.92
CA ASN A 206 5.06 16.07 19.35
C ASN A 206 6.43 15.69 19.92
N ASP A 207 6.89 14.49 19.61
CA ASP A 207 8.20 13.98 20.01
C ASP A 207 8.91 13.33 18.82
N PHE A 208 10.20 13.66 18.64
CA PHE A 208 11.12 12.98 17.73
C PHE A 208 12.25 12.37 18.57
N VAL A 209 12.29 11.05 18.60
CA VAL A 209 13.19 10.28 19.49
C VAL A 209 14.08 9.38 18.66
N TYR A 210 15.39 9.53 18.81
CA TYR A 210 16.40 8.68 18.15
C TYR A 210 17.44 8.10 19.13
N GLU A 211 17.38 8.48 20.41
CA GLU A 211 18.21 7.91 21.44
C GLU A 211 17.41 6.94 22.31
N PRO A 212 17.87 5.70 22.53
CA PRO A 212 17.14 4.69 23.29
C PRO A 212 16.69 5.12 24.69
N LYS A 213 17.51 5.94 25.39
CA LYS A 213 17.18 6.46 26.73
C LYS A 213 15.93 7.35 26.78
N ASN A 214 15.57 7.97 25.65
CA ASN A 214 14.43 8.90 25.55
C ASN A 214 13.13 8.18 25.13
N VAL A 215 13.17 6.89 24.80
CA VAL A 215 11.98 6.14 24.35
C VAL A 215 10.98 5.96 25.46
N VAL A 216 11.40 5.53 26.67
CA VAL A 216 10.53 5.38 27.83
C VAL A 216 9.81 6.67 28.18
N PRO A 217 10.48 7.82 28.35
CA PRO A 217 9.81 9.11 28.57
C PRO A 217 8.78 9.47 27.51
N ALA A 218 9.07 9.23 26.22
CA ALA A 218 8.14 9.50 25.14
C ALA A 218 6.91 8.58 25.20
N LEU A 219 7.10 7.28 25.44
CA LEU A 219 6.00 6.34 25.57
C LEU A 219 5.12 6.63 26.78
N LEU A 220 5.68 7.06 27.90
CA LEU A 220 4.90 7.47 29.07
C LEU A 220 4.04 8.70 28.80
N LYS A 221 4.49 9.65 27.94
CA LYS A 221 3.66 10.76 27.48
C LYS A 221 2.49 10.26 26.63
N VAL A 222 2.75 9.30 25.72
CA VAL A 222 1.70 8.67 24.90
C VAL A 222 0.69 7.92 25.79
N GLU A 223 1.15 7.14 26.77
CA GLU A 223 0.29 6.42 27.71
C GLU A 223 -0.60 7.39 28.50
N LYS A 224 -0.03 8.51 28.97
CA LYS A 224 -0.79 9.58 29.65
C LYS A 224 -1.86 10.17 28.74
N GLU A 225 -1.53 10.44 27.49
CA GLU A 225 -2.49 10.98 26.52
C GLU A 225 -3.61 9.97 26.20
N ILE A 226 -3.29 8.68 26.07
CA ILE A 226 -4.29 7.62 25.93
C ILE A 226 -5.29 7.69 27.10
N ASN A 227 -4.78 7.74 28.34
CA ASN A 227 -5.62 7.78 29.52
C ASN A 227 -6.48 9.05 29.58
N ASN A 228 -5.93 10.21 29.25
CA ASN A 228 -6.67 11.47 29.18
C ASN A 228 -7.82 11.40 28.17
N ARG A 229 -7.58 10.83 26.99
CA ARG A 229 -8.61 10.66 25.95
C ARG A 229 -9.69 9.66 26.38
N LEU A 230 -9.32 8.55 27.03
CA LEU A 230 -10.28 7.59 27.58
C LEU A 230 -11.23 8.26 28.58
N ILE A 231 -10.69 9.06 29.51
CA ILE A 231 -11.50 9.82 30.48
C ILE A 231 -12.44 10.77 29.73
N LYS A 232 -11.93 11.57 28.82
CA LYS A 232 -12.69 12.55 28.03
C LYS A 232 -13.84 11.90 27.24
N ILE A 233 -13.58 10.76 26.61
CA ILE A 233 -14.56 10.00 25.80
C ILE A 233 -15.63 9.40 26.72
N ARG A 234 -15.21 8.77 27.81
CA ARG A 234 -16.10 8.13 28.81
C ARG A 234 -17.01 9.15 29.47
N ASP A 235 -16.48 10.28 29.92
CA ASP A 235 -17.22 11.30 30.65
C ASP A 235 -18.31 11.98 29.78
N LYS A 236 -18.19 11.85 28.44
CA LYS A 236 -19.23 12.25 27.49
C LYS A 236 -20.15 11.10 27.06
N GLY A 237 -19.94 9.89 27.57
CA GLY A 237 -20.78 8.73 27.30
C GLY A 237 -20.53 8.06 25.93
N TYR A 238 -19.38 8.30 25.29
CA TYR A 238 -19.03 7.72 24.00
C TYR A 238 -18.09 6.52 24.16
N LYS A 239 -18.03 5.67 23.11
CA LYS A 239 -17.24 4.43 23.11
C LYS A 239 -15.83 4.62 22.55
N ASN A 240 -15.65 5.60 21.66
CA ASN A 240 -14.38 5.84 20.98
C ASN A 240 -14.30 7.26 20.41
N THR A 241 -13.13 7.63 19.91
CA THR A 241 -12.85 8.93 19.28
C THR A 241 -13.76 9.24 18.10
N ILE A 242 -14.11 8.25 17.27
CA ILE A 242 -14.97 8.45 16.09
C ILE A 242 -16.35 8.90 16.52
N GLU A 243 -16.94 8.19 17.48
CA GLU A 243 -18.25 8.51 18.02
C GLU A 243 -18.24 9.86 18.76
N TYR A 244 -17.21 10.10 19.58
CA TYR A 244 -16.98 11.38 20.23
C TYR A 244 -16.92 12.52 19.20
N ASN A 245 -16.09 12.36 18.16
CA ASN A 245 -15.90 13.36 17.11
C ASN A 245 -17.17 13.59 16.28
N LYS A 246 -18.08 12.61 16.19
CA LYS A 246 -19.35 12.79 15.50
C LYS A 246 -20.26 13.78 16.21
N HIS A 247 -20.26 13.78 17.54
CA HIS A 247 -21.24 14.49 18.37
C HIS A 247 -20.68 15.71 19.11
N CYS A 248 -19.38 15.76 19.41
CA CYS A 248 -18.77 16.88 20.13
C CYS A 248 -18.17 17.91 19.15
N LYS A 249 -18.23 19.21 19.53
CA LYS A 249 -17.57 20.31 18.78
C LYS A 249 -16.05 20.28 18.97
N ASP A 250 -15.60 19.98 20.18
CA ASP A 250 -14.20 19.85 20.56
C ASP A 250 -13.65 18.49 20.08
N LYS A 251 -13.10 18.48 18.86
CA LYS A 251 -12.63 17.25 18.23
C LYS A 251 -11.33 16.74 18.85
N ILE A 252 -11.18 15.43 18.89
CA ILE A 252 -9.93 14.74 19.24
C ILE A 252 -9.22 14.38 17.94
N ASN A 253 -8.03 14.93 17.73
CA ASN A 253 -7.22 14.64 16.55
C ASN A 253 -6.63 13.23 16.64
N TYR A 254 -6.42 12.59 15.48
CA TYR A 254 -5.66 11.35 15.43
C TYR A 254 -4.19 11.59 15.83
N HIS A 255 -3.58 10.54 16.36
CA HIS A 255 -2.16 10.53 16.71
C HIS A 255 -1.51 9.24 16.26
N LEU A 256 -0.44 9.33 15.50
CA LEU A 256 0.36 8.17 15.07
C LEU A 256 1.67 8.11 15.84
N VAL A 257 1.92 6.95 16.43
CA VAL A 257 3.21 6.60 17.05
C VAL A 257 3.93 5.66 16.10
N ILE A 258 5.02 6.13 15.50
CA ILE A 258 5.77 5.38 14.49
C ILE A 258 7.11 4.95 15.06
N PHE A 259 7.33 3.63 15.11
CA PHE A 259 8.63 3.04 15.46
C PHE A 259 9.35 2.62 14.19
N GLU A 260 10.49 3.26 13.90
CA GLU A 260 11.44 2.74 12.91
C GLU A 260 12.49 1.90 13.63
N GLU A 261 12.54 0.62 13.26
CA GLU A 261 13.42 -0.43 13.79
C GLU A 261 13.16 -0.78 15.28
N LEU A 262 11.92 -1.23 15.56
CA LEU A 262 11.51 -1.66 16.93
C LEU A 262 12.43 -2.72 17.53
N MET A 263 13.00 -3.62 16.71
CA MET A 263 13.87 -4.69 17.20
C MET A 263 15.12 -4.19 17.89
N ALA A 264 15.58 -2.97 17.60
CA ALA A 264 16.67 -2.34 18.34
C ALA A 264 16.35 -2.14 19.84
N LEU A 265 15.06 -2.10 20.17
CA LEU A 265 14.54 -1.94 21.54
C LEU A 265 14.02 -3.25 22.14
N GLY A 266 14.02 -4.35 21.40
CA GLY A 266 13.38 -5.61 21.80
C GLY A 266 13.90 -6.23 23.11
N LYS A 267 15.13 -5.90 23.50
CA LYS A 267 15.73 -6.34 24.77
C LYS A 267 15.41 -5.42 25.96
N GLN A 268 14.82 -4.25 25.72
CA GLN A 268 14.44 -3.28 26.75
C GLN A 268 13.06 -3.63 27.29
N LYS A 269 13.01 -4.44 28.37
CA LYS A 269 11.75 -4.94 28.96
C LYS A 269 10.77 -3.82 29.27
N GLU A 270 11.22 -2.72 29.87
CA GLU A 270 10.37 -1.58 30.23
C GLU A 270 9.69 -0.97 28.99
N VAL A 271 10.43 -0.76 27.89
CA VAL A 271 9.87 -0.26 26.62
C VAL A 271 8.76 -1.19 26.12
N MET A 272 9.03 -2.51 26.11
CA MET A 272 8.08 -3.50 25.63
C MET A 272 6.82 -3.61 26.51
N GLU A 273 6.97 -3.48 27.81
CA GLU A 273 5.84 -3.49 28.74
C GLU A 273 4.94 -2.26 28.57
N ILE A 274 5.53 -1.05 28.46
CA ILE A 274 4.75 0.17 28.23
C ILE A 274 4.07 0.09 26.85
N LEU A 275 4.78 -0.36 25.82
CA LEU A 275 4.22 -0.52 24.48
C LEU A 275 3.01 -1.46 24.48
N LYS A 276 3.10 -2.63 25.14
CA LYS A 276 1.99 -3.58 25.26
C LYS A 276 0.79 -2.98 25.96
N ARG A 277 1.00 -2.24 27.06
CA ARG A 277 -0.10 -1.52 27.75
C ARG A 277 -0.77 -0.51 26.82
N CYS A 278 0.02 0.32 26.12
CA CYS A 278 -0.51 1.28 25.15
C CYS A 278 -1.34 0.59 24.06
N LEU A 279 -0.80 -0.46 23.43
CA LEU A 279 -1.48 -1.21 22.35
C LEU A 279 -2.82 -1.78 22.79
N SER A 280 -2.93 -2.25 24.04
CA SER A 280 -4.15 -2.90 24.54
C SER A 280 -5.33 -1.94 24.71
N ILE A 281 -5.07 -0.64 24.89
CA ILE A 281 -6.11 0.36 25.25
C ILE A 281 -6.23 1.50 24.23
N SER A 282 -5.27 1.66 23.33
CA SER A 282 -5.21 2.81 22.41
C SER A 282 -6.33 2.86 21.38
N ARG A 283 -6.88 1.69 21.00
CA ARG A 283 -7.88 1.56 19.91
C ARG A 283 -9.02 2.58 20.00
N ALA A 284 -9.56 2.78 21.20
CA ALA A 284 -10.70 3.68 21.42
C ALA A 284 -10.34 5.17 21.35
N THR A 285 -9.05 5.52 21.45
CA THR A 285 -8.58 6.89 21.69
C THR A 285 -8.14 7.64 20.42
N GLY A 286 -8.15 6.98 19.25
CA GLY A 286 -7.62 7.55 18.02
C GLY A 286 -6.08 7.72 18.02
N ILE A 287 -5.40 6.98 18.91
CA ILE A 287 -3.95 6.85 18.94
C ILE A 287 -3.60 5.47 18.40
N TYR A 288 -2.84 5.42 17.33
CA TYR A 288 -2.48 4.18 16.65
C TYR A 288 -0.98 4.05 16.49
N PHE A 289 -0.51 2.80 16.42
CA PHE A 289 0.89 2.48 16.34
C PHE A 289 1.24 1.87 14.99
N ILE A 290 2.36 2.31 14.42
CA ILE A 290 3.02 1.71 13.28
C ILE A 290 4.36 1.19 13.76
N LEU A 291 4.48 -0.14 13.82
CA LEU A 291 5.69 -0.80 14.29
C LEU A 291 6.44 -1.35 13.10
N THR A 292 7.68 -0.89 12.90
CA THR A 292 8.48 -1.35 11.78
C THR A 292 9.75 -2.05 12.22
N SER A 293 10.20 -3.02 11.45
CA SER A 293 11.51 -3.64 11.57
C SER A 293 11.94 -4.32 10.27
N GLN A 294 13.23 -4.51 10.10
CA GLN A 294 13.77 -5.33 9.01
C GLN A 294 13.40 -6.81 9.21
N ARG A 295 13.45 -7.26 10.44
CA ARG A 295 13.11 -8.61 10.87
C ARG A 295 12.44 -8.54 12.22
N PHE A 296 11.33 -9.23 12.39
CA PHE A 296 10.71 -9.40 13.70
C PHE A 296 11.11 -10.76 14.30
N ASP A 297 11.47 -10.73 15.58
CA ASP A 297 11.69 -11.94 16.35
C ASP A 297 10.39 -12.32 17.07
N ILE A 298 10.12 -13.61 17.19
CA ILE A 298 8.94 -14.14 17.86
C ILE A 298 8.86 -13.74 19.34
N THR A 299 10.02 -13.44 19.96
CA THR A 299 10.09 -13.00 21.37
C THR A 299 9.62 -11.56 21.54
N VAL A 300 9.76 -10.72 20.52
CA VAL A 300 9.30 -9.33 20.50
C VAL A 300 7.90 -9.23 19.91
N LEU A 301 7.65 -9.92 18.81
CA LEU A 301 6.33 -10.03 18.19
C LEU A 301 5.56 -11.21 18.79
N ASP A 302 5.36 -11.19 20.10
CA ASP A 302 4.59 -12.21 20.78
C ASP A 302 3.08 -12.14 20.43
N GLY A 303 2.34 -13.13 20.90
CA GLY A 303 0.90 -13.23 20.64
C GLY A 303 0.11 -11.99 21.05
N SER A 304 0.55 -11.25 22.08
CA SER A 304 -0.14 -10.06 22.58
C SER A 304 0.05 -8.86 21.64
N ILE A 305 1.24 -8.66 21.11
CA ILE A 305 1.49 -7.61 20.12
C ILE A 305 0.80 -7.97 18.80
N LYS A 306 0.96 -9.21 18.35
CA LYS A 306 0.41 -9.67 17.08
C LYS A 306 -1.12 -9.61 17.02
N ALA A 307 -1.79 -9.94 18.14
CA ALA A 307 -3.25 -9.86 18.27
C ALA A 307 -3.81 -8.42 18.16
N ASN A 308 -2.97 -7.41 18.39
CA ASN A 308 -3.35 -6.00 18.25
C ASN A 308 -3.02 -5.40 16.86
N HIS A 309 -2.55 -6.24 15.90
CA HIS A 309 -2.12 -5.79 14.60
C HIS A 309 -2.74 -6.67 13.49
N ASP A 310 -3.98 -6.37 13.14
CA ASP A 310 -4.69 -7.02 12.03
C ASP A 310 -4.34 -6.43 10.66
N ASN A 311 -3.64 -5.28 10.63
CA ASN A 311 -3.01 -4.74 9.43
C ASN A 311 -1.52 -5.08 9.46
N ARG A 312 -1.03 -5.76 8.42
CA ARG A 312 0.40 -6.10 8.29
C ARG A 312 0.83 -5.94 6.85
N ILE A 313 1.90 -5.19 6.62
CA ILE A 313 2.52 -5.03 5.31
C ILE A 313 3.91 -5.65 5.38
N THR A 314 4.16 -6.63 4.54
CA THR A 314 5.44 -7.34 4.53
C THR A 314 6.04 -7.28 3.15
N PHE A 315 7.11 -6.52 3.03
CA PHE A 315 8.00 -6.52 1.87
C PHE A 315 8.85 -7.79 1.86
N LYS A 316 9.76 -7.91 0.88
CA LYS A 316 10.68 -9.03 0.83
C LYS A 316 11.36 -9.28 2.17
N VAL A 317 11.33 -10.53 2.63
CA VAL A 317 12.04 -11.02 3.83
C VAL A 317 13.07 -12.08 3.45
N ALA A 318 13.95 -12.42 4.40
CA ALA A 318 15.08 -13.31 4.11
C ALA A 318 14.67 -14.80 3.98
N SER A 319 13.61 -15.22 4.66
CA SER A 319 13.21 -16.63 4.71
C SER A 319 11.72 -16.83 4.88
N GLU A 320 11.26 -18.04 4.58
CA GLU A 320 9.88 -18.48 4.86
C GLU A 320 9.52 -18.35 6.35
N VAL A 321 10.50 -18.59 7.24
CA VAL A 321 10.30 -18.45 8.69
C VAL A 321 9.97 -16.99 9.03
N ASP A 322 10.70 -16.03 8.47
CA ASP A 322 10.45 -14.61 8.70
C ASP A 322 9.08 -14.20 8.16
N SER A 323 8.67 -14.74 7.02
CA SER A 323 7.31 -14.51 6.47
C SER A 323 6.24 -15.04 7.43
N ARG A 324 6.38 -16.26 7.93
CA ARG A 324 5.42 -16.87 8.88
C ARG A 324 5.35 -16.12 10.22
N VAL A 325 6.45 -15.58 10.71
CA VAL A 325 6.45 -14.78 11.96
C VAL A 325 5.49 -13.60 11.85
N ILE A 326 5.40 -12.96 10.68
CA ILE A 326 4.60 -11.75 10.49
C ILE A 326 3.22 -12.07 9.93
N LEU A 327 3.16 -12.86 8.84
CA LEU A 327 1.94 -13.08 8.06
C LEU A 327 1.18 -14.36 8.45
N ASP A 328 1.70 -15.19 9.35
CA ASP A 328 1.23 -16.54 9.67
C ASP A 328 1.34 -17.54 8.50
N GLN A 329 1.87 -17.10 7.37
CA GLN A 329 2.08 -17.91 6.17
C GLN A 329 3.34 -17.51 5.41
N LYS A 330 3.78 -18.35 4.48
CA LYS A 330 4.85 -18.09 3.53
C LYS A 330 4.41 -17.14 2.42
N GLY A 331 5.36 -16.58 1.68
CA GLY A 331 5.13 -15.82 0.45
C GLY A 331 5.97 -14.55 0.35
N ALA A 332 6.22 -13.85 1.47
CA ALA A 332 7.00 -12.61 1.42
C ALA A 332 8.49 -12.83 1.05
N GLU A 333 9.03 -14.02 1.29
CA GLU A 333 10.39 -14.41 0.86
C GLU A 333 10.52 -14.55 -0.66
N LEU A 334 9.40 -14.75 -1.36
CA LEU A 334 9.36 -14.92 -2.80
C LEU A 334 9.26 -13.60 -3.57
N LEU A 335 8.97 -12.51 -2.89
CA LEU A 335 8.90 -11.18 -3.52
C LEU A 335 10.26 -10.79 -4.11
N THR A 336 10.28 -10.29 -5.33
CA THR A 336 11.51 -9.93 -6.05
C THR A 336 11.63 -8.43 -6.28
N GLU A 337 10.52 -7.76 -6.51
CA GLU A 337 10.46 -6.37 -6.94
C GLU A 337 10.52 -5.40 -5.75
N LYS A 338 11.19 -4.27 -5.92
CA LYS A 338 11.20 -3.18 -4.94
C LYS A 338 9.81 -2.57 -4.80
N GLY A 339 9.40 -2.30 -3.57
CA GLY A 339 8.07 -1.75 -3.30
C GLY A 339 6.94 -2.77 -3.41
N ARG A 340 7.23 -4.03 -3.79
CA ARG A 340 6.26 -5.11 -3.76
C ARG A 340 6.11 -5.64 -2.34
N ALA A 341 4.86 -5.78 -1.89
CA ALA A 341 4.54 -6.21 -0.54
C ALA A 341 3.31 -7.13 -0.51
N LEU A 342 3.21 -7.92 0.54
CA LEU A 342 1.99 -8.63 0.90
C LEU A 342 1.28 -7.85 2.00
N TYR A 343 0.07 -7.41 1.72
CA TYR A 343 -0.79 -6.74 2.69
C TYR A 343 -1.78 -7.75 3.27
N TYR A 344 -1.60 -8.03 4.56
CA TYR A 344 -2.53 -8.85 5.34
C TYR A 344 -3.53 -7.93 6.05
N ASN A 345 -4.81 -8.22 5.89
CA ASN A 345 -5.90 -7.55 6.57
C ASN A 345 -6.95 -8.57 7.01
N SER A 346 -7.04 -8.83 8.32
CA SER A 346 -8.06 -9.70 8.92
C SER A 346 -8.22 -11.05 8.20
N GLY A 347 -7.12 -11.72 7.90
CA GLY A 347 -7.11 -13.06 7.28
C GLY A 347 -6.99 -13.06 5.75
N VAL A 348 -7.12 -11.92 5.09
CA VAL A 348 -6.96 -11.79 3.64
C VAL A 348 -5.58 -11.23 3.31
N ILE A 349 -4.87 -11.85 2.37
CA ILE A 349 -3.62 -11.31 1.84
C ILE A 349 -3.82 -10.84 0.42
N THR A 350 -3.37 -9.62 0.16
CA THR A 350 -3.34 -9.01 -1.17
C THR A 350 -1.90 -8.63 -1.50
N GLU A 351 -1.42 -8.99 -2.68
CA GLU A 351 -0.15 -8.50 -3.19
C GLU A 351 -0.33 -7.07 -3.70
N VAL A 352 0.56 -6.18 -3.28
CA VAL A 352 0.46 -4.73 -3.52
C VAL A 352 1.79 -4.19 -4.01
N GLN A 353 1.78 -3.41 -5.08
CA GLN A 353 2.88 -2.52 -5.41
C GLN A 353 2.65 -1.19 -4.71
N THR A 354 3.50 -0.86 -3.73
CA THR A 354 3.34 0.37 -2.94
C THR A 354 3.72 1.60 -3.75
N MET A 355 3.11 2.74 -3.40
CA MET A 355 3.45 4.02 -4.02
C MET A 355 4.89 4.40 -3.71
N TYR A 356 5.58 4.90 -4.72
CA TYR A 356 6.95 5.38 -4.63
C TYR A 356 6.98 6.85 -4.22
N VAL A 357 7.70 7.15 -3.15
CA VAL A 357 8.02 8.51 -2.71
C VAL A 357 9.48 8.78 -3.03
N ASP A 358 9.71 9.80 -3.84
CA ASP A 358 11.06 10.31 -4.09
C ASP A 358 11.54 11.06 -2.85
N THR A 359 12.43 10.44 -2.09
CA THR A 359 12.93 11.00 -0.82
C THR A 359 13.78 12.26 -1.01
N GLU A 360 14.36 12.48 -2.19
CA GLU A 360 15.07 13.72 -2.51
C GLU A 360 14.12 14.91 -2.65
N LYS A 361 12.85 14.67 -2.99
CA LYS A 361 11.80 15.69 -3.08
C LYS A 361 10.96 15.83 -1.81
N LEU A 362 11.30 15.14 -0.74
CA LEU A 362 10.52 15.12 0.50
C LEU A 362 10.31 16.53 1.07
N ASP A 363 11.33 17.36 1.07
CA ASP A 363 11.23 18.75 1.52
C ASP A 363 10.21 19.59 0.73
N GLY A 364 10.03 19.28 -0.55
CA GLY A 364 8.99 19.87 -1.39
C GLY A 364 7.59 19.51 -0.91
N TYR A 365 7.32 18.22 -0.63
CA TYR A 365 6.03 17.79 -0.08
C TYR A 365 5.76 18.38 1.31
N LEU A 366 6.81 18.65 2.10
CA LEU A 366 6.68 19.15 3.46
C LEU A 366 6.66 20.68 3.56
N SER A 367 6.88 21.40 2.45
CA SER A 367 6.97 22.86 2.43
C SER A 367 5.68 23.56 2.85
N GLU A 368 4.53 22.94 2.62
CA GLU A 368 3.21 23.49 2.96
C GLU A 368 2.83 23.31 4.44
N PHE A 369 3.56 22.48 5.19
CA PHE A 369 3.24 22.18 6.58
C PHE A 369 3.97 23.10 7.54
N PRO A 370 3.29 23.58 8.63
CA PRO A 370 3.90 24.46 9.62
C PRO A 370 5.10 23.80 10.29
N LYS A 371 6.20 24.56 10.41
CA LYS A 371 7.41 24.14 11.12
C LYS A 371 7.48 24.77 12.51
N LYS A 372 8.15 24.10 13.43
CA LYS A 372 8.44 24.61 14.77
C LYS A 372 9.32 25.86 14.65
N GLU A 373 9.04 26.88 15.45
CA GLU A 373 9.94 28.02 15.58
C GLU A 373 11.25 27.54 16.22
N ILE A 374 12.36 27.70 15.51
CA ILE A 374 13.69 27.46 16.04
C ILE A 374 13.97 28.61 17.01
N LYS A 375 13.76 28.40 18.33
CA LYS A 375 14.35 29.29 19.33
C LYS A 375 15.86 29.23 19.16
N LYS A 376 16.45 30.24 18.54
CA LYS A 376 17.89 30.43 18.56
C LYS A 376 18.27 30.63 20.04
N GLU A 377 18.74 29.59 20.70
CA GLU A 377 19.54 29.80 21.91
C GLU A 377 20.78 30.53 21.47
N THR A 378 20.74 31.87 21.65
CA THR A 378 21.91 32.69 21.62
C THR A 378 22.73 32.32 22.85
N LYS A 379 23.58 31.33 22.74
CA LYS A 379 24.73 31.22 23.66
C LYS A 379 25.55 32.46 23.42
N SER A 380 25.34 33.46 24.25
CA SER A 380 26.29 34.56 24.43
C SER A 380 27.58 33.92 24.96
N ILE A 381 28.51 33.72 24.05
CA ILE A 381 29.90 33.52 24.41
C ILE A 381 30.32 34.84 25.03
N LYS A 382 30.25 34.96 26.36
CA LYS A 382 30.97 35.98 27.08
C LYS A 382 32.44 35.68 26.84
N SER A 383 33.05 36.49 26.00
CA SER A 383 34.48 36.62 25.90
C SER A 383 34.98 37.21 27.23
N ASP A 384 35.51 36.35 28.11
CA ASP A 384 36.37 36.79 29.18
C ASP A 384 37.74 37.13 28.59
N GLU A 385 37.83 38.39 28.11
CA GLU A 385 39.08 39.11 28.06
C GLU A 385 39.47 39.50 29.51
N ASN A 386 40.38 38.79 30.10
CA ASN A 386 41.24 39.37 31.12
C ASN A 386 42.66 38.78 31.03
N LYS A 387 43.43 39.54 30.30
CA LYS A 387 44.64 40.20 30.75
C LYS A 387 45.67 39.36 31.52
N ASN A 388 46.74 39.14 30.78
CA ASN A 388 48.10 39.57 31.07
C ASN A 388 48.83 39.08 32.35
N ASN A 389 49.99 38.66 32.00
CA ASN A 389 51.28 38.80 32.66
C ASN A 389 51.80 37.58 33.43
N LEU A 390 52.80 37.11 33.01
CA LEU A 390 54.23 37.29 33.19
C LEU A 390 54.98 35.93 33.05
N VAL A 391 55.85 35.93 32.07
CA VAL A 391 57.31 35.81 32.23
C VAL A 391 57.86 34.50 32.72
N ASN A 392 58.56 33.88 31.79
CA ASN A 392 59.90 33.28 31.88
C ASN A 392 60.20 32.04 32.70
N GLU A 393 61.07 31.33 32.02
CA GLU A 393 62.04 30.30 32.50
C GLU A 393 61.48 28.89 32.63
N GLY A 394 61.90 27.94 31.91
CA GLY A 394 63.24 27.62 31.48
C GLY A 394 63.52 26.17 31.86
N ARG A 395 64.03 25.41 30.89
CA ARG A 395 64.75 24.13 31.02
C ARG A 395 64.02 22.83 31.30
N LEU A 396 64.06 22.02 30.28
CA LEU A 396 64.80 20.78 30.15
C LEU A 396 64.57 19.74 31.27
N TYR A 397 63.90 18.72 30.99
CA TYR A 397 64.44 17.35 30.77
C TYR A 397 63.38 16.49 30.09
#